data_407763fb66b41976e63429dcc2cc2b78
#
_entry.id   407763fb66b41976e63429dcc2cc2b78
#
_cell.length_a   1.000
_cell.length_b   1.000
_cell.length_c   1.000
_cell.angle_alpha   90.00
_cell.angle_beta   90.00
_cell.angle_gamma   90.00
#
_symmetry.space_group_name_H-M   'P 1'
#
loop_
_entity.id
_entity.type
_entity.pdbx_description
1 polymer ?
#
loop_
_entity_poly.entity_id
_entity_poly.type
_entity_poly.pdbx_seq_one_letter_code
_entity_poly.pdbx_strand_id
1 'polypeptide(L)'
;MFMVGWLEGTIFYKLQRGNRSQITLSCNGVGYEVQITQREWLTLDNNQTIQLWIHQTISPDNWQFFGFKSTQERDIFRELISVNGVGPQAGMALMQECKPQELVEAISNGDLRRLCKAQGIGKRTAERLAVELRASIAVFAGMDPAPSLAEGVSSEQMPESGADVEATLSMLGYDDLEIRRAIRAIAEGSDGPPPPGDDQDAWLRGCLQWLSRDSA
;
A
#
# COMPACT_ATOMS: atom_id res chain seq x y z
N MET A 1 -15.69 2.64 1.78
CA MET A 1 -15.58 1.62 2.85
C MET A 1 -15.21 0.31 2.17
N PHE A 2 -14.09 -0.34 2.52
CA PHE A 2 -13.66 -1.61 1.94
C PHE A 2 -14.07 -2.74 2.87
N MET A 3 -14.70 -3.82 2.33
CA MET A 3 -15.14 -4.96 3.14
C MET A 3 -14.01 -5.95 3.47
N VAL A 4 -13.02 -6.08 2.56
CA VAL A 4 -11.86 -6.97 2.72
C VAL A 4 -10.59 -6.15 2.57
N GLY A 5 -9.82 -6.01 3.64
CA GLY A 5 -8.58 -5.25 3.66
C GLY A 5 -7.32 -6.12 3.59
N TRP A 6 -7.43 -7.38 4.02
CA TRP A 6 -6.31 -8.30 4.17
C TRP A 6 -6.79 -9.76 4.14
N LEU A 7 -6.00 -10.65 3.57
CA LEU A 7 -6.24 -12.09 3.51
C LEU A 7 -4.98 -12.86 3.86
N GLU A 8 -5.13 -13.89 4.67
CA GLU A 8 -4.13 -14.92 4.92
C GLU A 8 -4.69 -16.28 4.54
N GLY A 9 -3.92 -17.07 3.82
CA GLY A 9 -4.35 -18.39 3.42
C GLY A 9 -3.31 -19.13 2.59
N THR A 10 -3.68 -20.32 2.16
CA THR A 10 -2.84 -21.18 1.33
C THR A 10 -3.23 -21.04 -0.14
N ILE A 11 -2.25 -20.91 -1.03
CA ILE A 11 -2.48 -20.85 -2.48
C ILE A 11 -2.98 -22.24 -2.93
N PHE A 12 -4.25 -22.28 -3.31
CA PHE A 12 -4.87 -23.49 -3.83
C PHE A 12 -4.62 -23.67 -5.32
N TYR A 13 -4.69 -22.57 -6.08
CA TYR A 13 -4.55 -22.61 -7.53
C TYR A 13 -3.96 -21.32 -8.07
N LYS A 14 -3.13 -21.44 -9.11
CA LYS A 14 -2.53 -20.34 -9.83
C LYS A 14 -3.04 -20.31 -11.26
N LEU A 15 -3.53 -19.16 -11.72
CA LEU A 15 -4.06 -18.99 -13.08
C LEU A 15 -3.41 -17.78 -13.74
N GLN A 16 -3.02 -17.94 -15.00
CA GLN A 16 -2.59 -16.84 -15.85
C GLN A 16 -3.43 -16.80 -17.12
N ARG A 17 -4.05 -15.66 -17.39
CA ARG A 17 -4.81 -15.40 -18.63
C ARG A 17 -4.32 -14.11 -19.28
N GLY A 18 -3.52 -14.25 -20.34
CA GLY A 18 -2.86 -13.09 -20.95
C GLY A 18 -1.99 -12.36 -19.93
N ASN A 19 -2.24 -11.07 -19.74
CA ASN A 19 -1.50 -10.23 -18.78
C ASN A 19 -2.07 -10.25 -17.36
N ARG A 20 -3.09 -11.06 -17.08
CA ARG A 20 -3.69 -11.19 -15.75
C ARG A 20 -3.14 -12.40 -15.04
N SER A 21 -2.50 -12.18 -13.93
CA SER A 21 -2.01 -13.22 -13.03
C SER A 21 -2.92 -13.26 -11.80
N GLN A 22 -3.50 -14.40 -11.54
CA GLN A 22 -4.45 -14.64 -10.45
C GLN A 22 -4.03 -15.83 -9.62
N ILE A 23 -4.37 -15.80 -8.36
CA ILE A 23 -4.30 -16.93 -7.44
C ILE A 23 -5.66 -17.15 -6.81
N THR A 24 -5.98 -18.39 -6.49
CA THR A 24 -7.06 -18.73 -5.58
C THR A 24 -6.45 -19.00 -4.21
N LEU A 25 -6.75 -18.12 -3.25
CA LEU A 25 -6.27 -18.21 -1.87
C LEU A 25 -7.34 -18.88 -1.01
N SER A 26 -7.01 -20.00 -0.40
CA SER A 26 -7.90 -20.72 0.51
C SER A 26 -7.73 -20.17 1.93
N CYS A 27 -8.75 -19.46 2.43
CA CYS A 27 -8.80 -18.90 3.76
C CYS A 27 -9.90 -19.60 4.56
N ASN A 28 -9.54 -20.48 5.49
CA ASN A 28 -10.49 -21.22 6.33
C ASN A 28 -11.64 -21.90 5.54
N GLY A 29 -11.32 -22.50 4.39
CA GLY A 29 -12.31 -23.20 3.56
C GLY A 29 -13.06 -22.32 2.56
N VAL A 30 -12.80 -21.03 2.52
CA VAL A 30 -13.30 -20.11 1.49
C VAL A 30 -12.19 -19.79 0.50
N GLY A 31 -12.48 -19.94 -0.81
CA GLY A 31 -11.54 -19.59 -1.88
C GLY A 31 -11.76 -18.17 -2.38
N TYR A 32 -10.74 -17.32 -2.29
CA TYR A 32 -10.73 -15.98 -2.84
C TYR A 32 -9.87 -15.92 -4.10
N GLU A 33 -10.45 -15.47 -5.21
CA GLU A 33 -9.69 -15.18 -6.42
C GLU A 33 -9.08 -13.79 -6.33
N VAL A 34 -7.75 -13.72 -6.25
CA VAL A 34 -7.01 -12.48 -6.06
C VAL A 34 -6.09 -12.26 -7.27
N GLN A 35 -6.23 -11.10 -7.91
CA GLN A 35 -5.29 -10.67 -8.95
C GLN A 35 -4.06 -10.06 -8.29
N ILE A 36 -2.88 -10.52 -8.72
CA ILE A 36 -1.57 -10.03 -8.26
C ILE A 36 -0.71 -9.64 -9.46
N THR A 37 0.44 -9.01 -9.23
CA THR A 37 1.39 -8.74 -10.31
C THR A 37 2.00 -10.04 -10.85
N GLN A 38 2.36 -10.08 -12.13
CA GLN A 38 3.04 -11.24 -12.71
C GLN A 38 4.39 -11.50 -12.03
N ARG A 39 5.07 -10.44 -11.61
CA ARG A 39 6.33 -10.54 -10.87
C ARG A 39 6.15 -11.34 -9.58
N GLU A 40 5.11 -11.06 -8.82
CA GLU A 40 4.78 -11.83 -7.61
C GLU A 40 4.30 -13.24 -7.93
N TRP A 41 3.43 -13.37 -8.92
CA TRP A 41 2.89 -14.66 -9.35
C TRP A 41 4.01 -15.66 -9.69
N LEU A 42 5.12 -15.20 -10.30
CA LEU A 42 6.26 -16.05 -10.64
C LEU A 42 7.06 -16.53 -9.42
N THR A 43 7.00 -15.83 -8.29
CA THR A 43 7.73 -16.17 -7.06
C THR A 43 6.96 -17.07 -6.11
N LEU A 44 5.67 -17.28 -6.37
CA LEU A 44 4.78 -18.03 -5.49
C LEU A 44 4.59 -19.47 -6.01
N ASP A 45 4.41 -20.41 -5.09
CA ASP A 45 4.13 -21.80 -5.37
C ASP A 45 2.75 -22.22 -4.86
N ASN A 46 2.16 -23.26 -5.47
CA ASN A 46 0.94 -23.88 -4.93
C ASN A 46 1.23 -24.47 -3.54
N ASN A 47 0.23 -24.47 -2.69
CA ASN A 47 0.30 -24.91 -1.28
C ASN A 47 1.16 -24.02 -0.36
N GLN A 48 1.70 -22.91 -0.86
CA GLN A 48 2.37 -21.91 -0.04
C GLN A 48 1.33 -21.09 0.74
N THR A 49 1.57 -20.88 2.04
CA THR A 49 0.79 -19.94 2.85
C THR A 49 1.35 -18.53 2.67
N ILE A 50 0.48 -17.58 2.36
CA ILE A 50 0.84 -16.19 2.15
C ILE A 50 -0.17 -15.25 2.81
N GLN A 51 0.27 -14.01 2.97
CA GLN A 51 -0.56 -12.89 3.41
C GLN A 51 -0.56 -11.83 2.31
N LEU A 52 -1.72 -11.25 2.04
CA LEU A 52 -1.89 -10.19 1.05
C LEU A 52 -2.74 -9.05 1.60
N TRP A 53 -2.29 -7.84 1.38
CA TRP A 53 -3.09 -6.64 1.54
C TRP A 53 -4.01 -6.49 0.33
N ILE A 54 -5.30 -6.27 0.59
CA ILE A 54 -6.33 -6.33 -0.44
C ILE A 54 -6.88 -4.95 -0.75
N HIS A 55 -7.01 -4.67 -2.05
CA HIS A 55 -7.93 -3.68 -2.56
C HIS A 55 -9.08 -4.39 -3.25
N GLN A 56 -10.32 -4.06 -2.85
CA GLN A 56 -11.54 -4.62 -3.41
C GLN A 56 -12.22 -3.59 -4.30
N THR A 57 -12.54 -3.97 -5.54
CA THR A 57 -13.45 -3.19 -6.38
C THR A 57 -14.79 -3.91 -6.47
N ILE A 58 -15.86 -3.14 -6.31
CA ILE A 58 -17.23 -3.63 -6.36
C ILE A 58 -17.95 -2.92 -7.49
N SER A 59 -18.43 -3.70 -8.46
CA SER A 59 -19.37 -3.25 -9.48
C SER A 59 -20.61 -4.12 -9.42
N PRO A 60 -21.76 -3.68 -10.00
CA PRO A 60 -23.00 -4.47 -9.94
C PRO A 60 -22.85 -5.92 -10.37
N ASP A 61 -21.99 -6.16 -11.36
CA ASP A 61 -21.85 -7.49 -11.98
C ASP A 61 -20.56 -8.21 -11.59
N ASN A 62 -19.63 -7.54 -10.87
CA ASN A 62 -18.31 -8.12 -10.63
C ASN A 62 -17.62 -7.58 -9.38
N TRP A 63 -17.14 -8.48 -8.55
CA TRP A 63 -16.28 -8.19 -7.41
C TRP A 63 -14.87 -8.66 -7.74
N GLN A 64 -13.89 -7.79 -7.62
CA GLN A 64 -12.49 -8.12 -7.90
C GLN A 64 -11.62 -7.79 -6.69
N PHE A 65 -10.71 -8.71 -6.37
CA PHE A 65 -9.69 -8.52 -5.36
C PHE A 65 -8.33 -8.34 -6.03
N PHE A 66 -7.62 -7.31 -5.61
CA PHE A 66 -6.24 -7.02 -6.00
C PHE A 66 -5.37 -7.18 -4.76
N GLY A 67 -4.34 -8.04 -4.85
CA GLY A 67 -3.48 -8.38 -3.72
C GLY A 67 -2.08 -7.80 -3.86
N PHE A 68 -1.55 -7.34 -2.73
CA PHE A 68 -0.26 -6.69 -2.61
C PHE A 68 0.51 -7.22 -1.40
N LYS A 69 1.85 -7.26 -1.47
CA LYS A 69 2.70 -7.73 -0.36
C LYS A 69 2.74 -6.77 0.81
N SER A 70 2.56 -5.48 0.56
CA SER A 70 2.62 -4.45 1.59
C SER A 70 1.45 -3.48 1.49
N THR A 71 1.18 -2.78 2.58
CA THR A 71 0.23 -1.66 2.60
C THR A 71 0.65 -0.56 1.64
N GLN A 72 1.96 -0.28 1.56
CA GLN A 72 2.52 0.71 0.64
C GLN A 72 2.17 0.42 -0.83
N GLU A 73 2.35 -0.83 -1.28
CA GLU A 73 1.98 -1.23 -2.64
C GLU A 73 0.48 -1.06 -2.90
N ARG A 74 -0.36 -1.48 -1.93
CA ARG A 74 -1.81 -1.31 -2.01
C ARG A 74 -2.21 0.16 -2.09
N ASP A 75 -1.60 0.99 -1.28
CA ASP A 75 -1.95 2.40 -1.19
C ASP A 75 -1.45 3.19 -2.42
N ILE A 76 -0.27 2.88 -2.94
CA ILE A 76 0.18 3.37 -4.26
C ILE A 76 -0.84 2.97 -5.34
N PHE A 77 -1.29 1.72 -5.35
CA PHE A 77 -2.30 1.28 -6.30
C PHE A 77 -3.61 2.08 -6.19
N ARG A 78 -4.06 2.38 -4.96
CA ARG A 78 -5.24 3.21 -4.70
C ARG A 78 -5.09 4.63 -5.24
N GLU A 79 -3.91 5.24 -5.03
CA GLU A 79 -3.60 6.54 -5.61
C GLU A 79 -3.66 6.50 -7.15
N LEU A 80 -3.07 5.49 -7.78
CA LEU A 80 -3.10 5.35 -9.23
C LEU A 80 -4.52 5.30 -9.79
N ILE A 81 -5.39 4.49 -9.20
CA ILE A 81 -6.77 4.31 -9.68
C ILE A 81 -7.71 5.46 -9.28
N SER A 82 -7.30 6.37 -8.41
CA SER A 82 -8.04 7.59 -8.11
C SER A 82 -8.02 8.59 -9.27
N VAL A 83 -6.99 8.51 -10.13
CA VAL A 83 -6.86 9.38 -11.30
C VAL A 83 -7.87 8.99 -12.38
N ASN A 84 -8.65 9.97 -12.83
CA ASN A 84 -9.65 9.74 -13.86
C ASN A 84 -8.99 9.23 -15.16
N GLY A 85 -9.48 8.08 -15.65
CA GLY A 85 -8.94 7.37 -16.83
C GLY A 85 -7.93 6.28 -16.49
N VAL A 86 -7.63 6.06 -15.20
CA VAL A 86 -6.83 4.92 -14.74
C VAL A 86 -7.75 3.94 -14.02
N GLY A 87 -8.18 2.90 -14.72
CA GLY A 87 -8.94 1.82 -14.11
C GLY A 87 -8.02 0.81 -13.40
N PRO A 88 -8.60 -0.13 -12.63
CA PRO A 88 -7.83 -1.11 -11.86
C PRO A 88 -6.83 -1.92 -12.70
N GLN A 89 -7.18 -2.28 -13.93
CA GLN A 89 -6.28 -3.03 -14.82
C GLN A 89 -5.08 -2.19 -15.28
N ALA A 90 -5.30 -0.89 -15.54
CA ALA A 90 -4.22 0.03 -15.90
C ALA A 90 -3.32 0.31 -14.68
N GLY A 91 -3.89 0.42 -13.48
CA GLY A 91 -3.14 0.48 -12.22
C GLY A 91 -2.25 -0.74 -12.02
N MET A 92 -2.79 -1.95 -12.20
CA MET A 92 -2.00 -3.19 -12.14
C MET A 92 -0.90 -3.24 -13.21
N ALA A 93 -1.15 -2.73 -14.42
CA ALA A 93 -0.14 -2.66 -15.46
C ALA A 93 1.02 -1.71 -15.10
N LEU A 94 0.73 -0.57 -14.46
CA LEU A 94 1.76 0.32 -13.91
C LEU A 94 2.58 -0.36 -12.82
N MET A 95 1.93 -1.02 -11.87
CA MET A 95 2.59 -1.77 -10.79
C MET A 95 3.42 -2.95 -11.31
N GLN A 96 3.04 -3.50 -12.47
CA GLN A 96 3.79 -4.55 -13.16
C GLN A 96 5.05 -4.01 -13.85
N GLU A 97 4.95 -2.87 -14.53
CA GLU A 97 6.03 -2.27 -15.30
C GLU A 97 7.13 -1.68 -14.39
N CYS A 98 6.74 -1.08 -13.26
CA CYS A 98 7.64 -0.42 -12.33
C CYS A 98 7.54 -1.04 -10.93
N LYS A 99 8.67 -1.10 -10.22
CA LYS A 99 8.64 -1.33 -8.77
C LYS A 99 8.02 -0.11 -8.07
N PRO A 100 7.49 -0.25 -6.84
CA PRO A 100 6.87 0.86 -6.12
C PRO A 100 7.70 2.15 -6.12
N GLN A 101 8.97 2.08 -5.71
CA GLN A 101 9.87 3.23 -5.66
C GLN A 101 10.11 3.86 -7.04
N GLU A 102 10.34 3.03 -8.05
CA GLU A 102 10.53 3.49 -9.43
C GLU A 102 9.30 4.17 -10.01
N LEU A 103 8.11 3.71 -9.59
CA LEU A 103 6.84 4.30 -9.99
C LEU A 103 6.63 5.67 -9.34
N VAL A 104 6.94 5.78 -8.05
CA VAL A 104 6.93 7.05 -7.31
C VAL A 104 7.88 8.06 -7.95
N GLU A 105 9.11 7.65 -8.27
CA GLU A 105 10.09 8.48 -8.96
C GLU A 105 9.62 8.92 -10.35
N ALA A 106 9.06 7.98 -11.14
CA ALA A 106 8.58 8.27 -12.49
C ALA A 106 7.45 9.30 -12.49
N ILE A 107 6.54 9.23 -11.53
CA ILE A 107 5.43 10.19 -11.38
C ILE A 107 5.98 11.53 -10.88
N SER A 108 6.81 11.54 -9.84
CA SER A 108 7.37 12.76 -9.25
C SER A 108 8.22 13.56 -10.24
N ASN A 109 9.00 12.86 -11.08
CA ASN A 109 9.87 13.46 -12.10
C ASN A 109 9.15 13.71 -13.43
N GLY A 110 7.90 13.25 -13.60
CA GLY A 110 7.15 13.38 -14.83
C GLY A 110 7.75 12.57 -16.00
N ASP A 111 8.30 11.38 -15.72
CA ASP A 111 8.81 10.47 -16.76
C ASP A 111 7.67 9.79 -17.52
N LEU A 112 7.08 10.55 -18.43
CA LEU A 112 5.97 10.10 -19.25
C LEU A 112 6.32 8.87 -20.10
N ARG A 113 7.59 8.76 -20.54
CA ARG A 113 8.03 7.63 -21.36
C ARG A 113 7.95 6.33 -20.61
N ARG A 114 8.36 6.34 -19.34
CA ARG A 114 8.30 5.18 -18.45
C ARG A 114 6.86 4.80 -18.16
N LEU A 115 6.02 5.77 -17.81
CA LEU A 115 4.60 5.53 -17.52
C LEU A 115 3.83 4.98 -18.73
N CYS A 116 4.11 5.46 -19.93
CA CYS A 116 3.46 5.00 -21.17
C CYS A 116 3.83 3.57 -21.60
N LYS A 117 4.83 2.92 -20.96
CA LYS A 117 5.11 1.50 -21.20
C LYS A 117 4.02 0.59 -20.64
N ALA A 118 3.35 1.03 -19.59
CA ALA A 118 2.27 0.28 -18.97
C ALA A 118 1.07 0.18 -19.93
N GLN A 119 0.56 -1.04 -20.08
CA GLN A 119 -0.58 -1.30 -20.96
C GLN A 119 -1.81 -0.50 -20.51
N GLY A 120 -2.42 0.21 -21.45
CA GLY A 120 -3.61 1.04 -21.20
C GLY A 120 -3.28 2.46 -20.73
N ILE A 121 -2.01 2.83 -20.61
CA ILE A 121 -1.57 4.20 -20.27
C ILE A 121 -1.08 4.92 -21.51
N GLY A 122 -1.90 5.84 -22.02
CA GLY A 122 -1.53 6.76 -23.09
C GLY A 122 -0.88 8.04 -22.55
N LYS A 123 -0.33 8.85 -23.45
CA LYS A 123 0.36 10.11 -23.10
C LYS A 123 -0.48 11.03 -22.21
N ARG A 124 -1.77 11.23 -22.53
CA ARG A 124 -2.68 12.08 -21.74
C ARG A 124 -2.87 11.53 -20.30
N THR A 125 -3.01 10.21 -20.17
CA THR A 125 -3.16 9.57 -18.85
C THR A 125 -1.86 9.69 -18.06
N ALA A 126 -0.71 9.49 -18.70
CA ALA A 126 0.60 9.66 -18.06
C ALA A 126 0.84 11.12 -17.60
N GLU A 127 0.46 12.12 -18.41
CA GLU A 127 0.51 13.53 -18.02
C GLU A 127 -0.37 13.82 -16.80
N ARG A 128 -1.58 13.27 -16.76
CA ARG A 128 -2.49 13.41 -15.61
C ARG A 128 -1.92 12.76 -14.36
N LEU A 129 -1.42 11.53 -14.45
CA LEU A 129 -0.74 10.87 -13.33
C LEU A 129 0.39 11.73 -12.75
N ALA A 130 1.25 12.28 -13.63
CA ALA A 130 2.37 13.11 -13.22
C ALA A 130 1.95 14.45 -12.58
N VAL A 131 0.78 14.99 -12.92
CA VAL A 131 0.28 16.26 -12.37
C VAL A 131 -0.55 16.00 -11.11
N GLU A 132 -1.55 15.11 -11.19
CA GLU A 132 -2.52 14.91 -10.12
C GLU A 132 -1.92 14.18 -8.90
N LEU A 133 -0.98 13.24 -9.11
CA LEU A 133 -0.40 12.45 -8.03
C LEU A 133 0.94 12.97 -7.50
N ARG A 134 1.50 14.03 -8.09
CA ARG A 134 2.85 14.49 -7.71
C ARG A 134 3.00 14.75 -6.21
N ALA A 135 2.00 15.35 -5.59
CA ALA A 135 2.02 15.67 -4.17
C ALA A 135 1.71 14.44 -3.30
N SER A 136 0.64 13.71 -3.62
CA SER A 136 0.20 12.55 -2.81
C SER A 136 1.17 11.38 -2.88
N ILE A 137 1.76 11.13 -4.05
CA ILE A 137 2.68 9.99 -4.22
C ILE A 137 4.07 10.26 -3.63
N ALA A 138 4.47 11.53 -3.47
CA ALA A 138 5.73 11.90 -2.85
C ALA A 138 5.86 11.43 -1.40
N VAL A 139 4.74 11.18 -0.74
CA VAL A 139 4.67 10.57 0.60
C VAL A 139 5.33 9.21 0.65
N PHE A 140 5.25 8.47 -0.45
CA PHE A 140 5.86 7.14 -0.57
C PHE A 140 7.34 7.20 -1.00
N ALA A 141 7.86 8.39 -1.34
CA ALA A 141 9.28 8.58 -1.65
C ALA A 141 10.11 8.45 -0.37
N GLY A 142 11.02 7.48 -0.34
CA GLY A 142 11.88 7.21 0.82
C GLY A 142 11.22 6.39 1.92
N MET A 143 10.03 5.85 1.72
CA MET A 143 9.55 4.74 2.52
C MET A 143 10.31 3.48 2.11
N ASP A 144 11.08 2.90 3.01
CA ASP A 144 11.49 1.51 2.86
C ASP A 144 10.24 0.64 2.70
N PRO A 145 10.28 -0.41 1.85
CA PRO A 145 9.15 -1.30 1.72
C PRO A 145 8.74 -1.75 3.12
N ALA A 146 7.50 -1.42 3.50
CA ALA A 146 6.96 -1.87 4.78
C ALA A 146 7.24 -3.37 4.90
N PRO A 147 7.72 -3.86 6.05
CA PRO A 147 8.10 -5.25 6.19
C PRO A 147 6.95 -6.13 5.71
N SER A 148 7.27 -7.03 4.78
CA SER A 148 6.36 -8.09 4.37
C SER A 148 5.98 -8.84 5.66
N LEU A 149 4.70 -9.08 5.88
CA LEU A 149 4.21 -9.84 7.03
C LEU A 149 4.85 -11.25 7.14
N ALA A 150 5.62 -11.67 6.12
CA ALA A 150 6.34 -12.94 6.07
C ALA A 150 7.77 -12.89 6.67
N GLU A 151 8.33 -11.70 6.89
CA GLU A 151 9.61 -11.55 7.58
C GLU A 151 9.33 -11.03 8.98
N GLY A 152 9.54 -11.91 9.98
CA GLY A 152 9.35 -11.56 11.37
C GLY A 152 10.05 -10.25 11.69
N VAL A 153 9.28 -9.27 12.08
CA VAL A 153 9.74 -7.94 12.43
C VAL A 153 10.75 -8.09 13.56
N SER A 154 12.01 -7.81 13.29
CA SER A 154 12.93 -7.44 14.35
C SER A 154 12.41 -6.12 14.92
N SER A 155 11.78 -6.23 16.06
CA SER A 155 11.05 -5.20 16.80
C SER A 155 11.98 -4.19 17.49
N GLU A 156 12.99 -3.66 16.82
CA GLU A 156 13.95 -2.75 17.46
C GLU A 156 13.65 -1.26 17.32
N GLN A 157 12.59 -0.85 16.59
CA GLN A 157 12.27 0.58 16.39
C GLN A 157 10.81 0.99 16.54
N MET A 158 9.89 0.06 16.87
CA MET A 158 8.55 0.45 17.32
C MET A 158 8.49 0.36 18.85
N PRO A 159 7.85 1.35 19.52
CA PRO A 159 7.58 1.22 20.96
C PRO A 159 6.73 -0.03 21.19
N GLU A 160 6.93 -0.72 22.30
CA GLU A 160 6.12 -1.90 22.70
C GLU A 160 4.62 -1.58 22.70
N SER A 161 4.25 -0.31 22.81
CA SER A 161 2.88 0.23 22.75
C SER A 161 2.48 0.83 21.40
N GLY A 162 3.26 0.64 20.33
CA GLY A 162 3.00 1.25 19.03
C GLY A 162 1.64 0.92 18.42
N ALA A 163 1.20 -0.33 18.56
CA ALA A 163 -0.11 -0.76 18.08
C ALA A 163 -1.29 -0.06 18.82
N ASP A 164 -1.13 0.26 20.08
CA ASP A 164 -2.15 0.95 20.88
C ASP A 164 -2.22 2.44 20.53
N VAL A 165 -1.08 3.07 20.20
CA VAL A 165 -1.02 4.46 19.71
C VAL A 165 -1.67 4.57 18.34
N GLU A 166 -1.38 3.65 17.41
CA GLU A 166 -2.02 3.59 16.10
C GLU A 166 -3.55 3.41 16.22
N ALA A 167 -3.99 2.47 17.06
CA ALA A 167 -5.40 2.21 17.30
C ALA A 167 -6.12 3.44 17.87
N THR A 168 -5.50 4.14 18.81
CA THR A 168 -6.08 5.34 19.44
C THR A 168 -6.20 6.50 18.44
N LEU A 169 -5.16 6.75 17.62
CA LEU A 169 -5.19 7.79 16.59
C LEU A 169 -6.21 7.48 15.49
N SER A 170 -6.34 6.20 15.10
CA SER A 170 -7.37 5.75 14.15
C SER A 170 -8.78 5.96 14.70
N MET A 171 -9.02 5.71 16.00
CA MET A 171 -10.31 6.01 16.66
C MET A 171 -10.63 7.52 16.67
N LEU A 172 -9.63 8.37 16.72
CA LEU A 172 -9.78 9.82 16.63
C LEU A 172 -10.05 10.33 15.20
N GLY A 173 -10.00 9.41 14.20
CA GLY A 173 -10.37 9.70 12.82
C GLY A 173 -9.22 10.09 11.90
N TYR A 174 -7.98 9.95 12.34
CA TYR A 174 -6.80 10.15 11.50
C TYR A 174 -6.63 8.98 10.52
N ASP A 175 -6.13 9.29 9.31
CA ASP A 175 -5.82 8.28 8.28
C ASP A 175 -4.54 7.52 8.65
N ASP A 176 -4.46 6.24 8.26
CA ASP A 176 -3.29 5.37 8.45
C ASP A 176 -1.96 6.03 7.99
N LEU A 177 -2.01 6.85 6.93
CA LEU A 177 -0.85 7.58 6.43
C LEU A 177 -0.43 8.74 7.34
N GLU A 178 -1.39 9.49 7.87
CA GLU A 178 -1.15 10.57 8.81
C GLU A 178 -0.55 10.02 10.11
N ILE A 179 -1.10 8.91 10.60
CA ILE A 179 -0.64 8.22 11.81
C ILE A 179 0.82 7.78 11.66
N ARG A 180 1.17 7.12 10.56
CA ARG A 180 2.54 6.66 10.30
C ARG A 180 3.53 7.79 10.14
N ARG A 181 3.12 8.89 9.49
CA ARG A 181 3.96 10.10 9.38
C ARG A 181 4.25 10.70 10.75
N ALA A 182 3.22 10.82 11.59
CA ALA A 182 3.38 11.35 12.94
C ALA A 182 4.31 10.48 13.79
N ILE A 183 4.09 9.15 13.81
CA ILE A 183 4.93 8.21 14.56
C ILE A 183 6.39 8.30 14.08
N ARG A 184 6.62 8.34 12.76
CA ARG A 184 7.97 8.45 12.21
C ARG A 184 8.63 9.78 12.56
N ALA A 185 7.92 10.90 12.43
CA ALA A 185 8.44 12.22 12.76
C ALA A 185 8.88 12.32 14.23
N ILE A 186 8.11 11.71 15.14
CA ILE A 186 8.46 11.64 16.55
C ILE A 186 9.64 10.70 16.79
N ALA A 187 9.69 9.54 16.13
CA ALA A 187 10.81 8.61 16.21
C ALA A 187 12.15 9.21 15.70
N GLU A 188 12.08 10.02 14.65
CA GLU A 188 13.22 10.73 14.06
C GLU A 188 13.62 11.99 14.86
N GLY A 189 12.88 12.33 15.92
CA GLY A 189 13.21 13.44 16.81
C GLY A 189 12.92 14.83 16.22
N SER A 190 11.93 14.95 15.32
CA SER A 190 11.59 16.22 14.65
C SER A 190 11.13 17.32 15.62
N ASP A 191 10.63 16.98 16.80
CA ASP A 191 10.15 17.92 17.84
C ASP A 191 10.84 17.72 19.21
N GLY A 192 11.96 16.98 19.25
CA GLY A 192 12.70 16.68 20.48
C GLY A 192 13.17 15.24 20.53
N PRO A 193 13.85 14.80 21.59
CA PRO A 193 14.26 13.41 21.71
C PRO A 193 13.03 12.48 21.72
N PRO A 194 13.09 11.32 21.03
CA PRO A 194 11.96 10.40 20.96
C PRO A 194 11.57 9.94 22.38
N PRO A 195 10.26 9.81 22.67
CA PRO A 195 9.79 9.32 23.95
C PRO A 195 10.27 7.88 24.22
N PRO A 196 10.38 7.45 25.50
CA PRO A 196 10.64 6.06 25.84
C PRO A 196 9.60 5.12 25.20
N GLY A 197 10.03 3.92 24.78
CA GLY A 197 9.18 2.97 24.07
C GLY A 197 7.96 2.46 24.87
N ASP A 198 7.98 2.57 26.19
CA ASP A 198 6.93 2.19 27.14
C ASP A 198 5.99 3.34 27.53
N ASP A 199 6.30 4.60 27.17
CA ASP A 199 5.46 5.78 27.47
C ASP A 199 4.47 6.08 26.35
N GLN A 200 3.38 5.32 26.31
CA GLN A 200 2.29 5.46 25.33
C GLN A 200 1.68 6.87 25.32
N ASP A 201 1.52 7.49 26.50
CA ASP A 201 0.93 8.83 26.62
C ASP A 201 1.83 9.92 26.01
N ALA A 202 3.15 9.76 26.14
CA ALA A 202 4.10 10.68 25.53
C ALA A 202 4.13 10.53 24.00
N TRP A 203 4.08 9.32 23.49
CA TRP A 203 3.97 9.04 22.06
C TRP A 203 2.68 9.61 21.46
N LEU A 204 1.54 9.37 22.12
CA LEU A 204 0.24 9.86 21.67
C LEU A 204 0.21 11.39 21.62
N ARG A 205 0.70 12.06 22.67
CA ARG A 205 0.78 13.54 22.73
C ARG A 205 1.68 14.10 21.65
N GLY A 206 2.84 13.50 21.42
CA GLY A 206 3.75 13.90 20.35
C GLY A 206 3.11 13.81 18.98
N CYS A 207 2.48 12.67 18.68
CA CYS A 207 1.80 12.46 17.40
C CYS A 207 0.64 13.45 17.19
N LEU A 208 -0.19 13.70 18.20
CA LEU A 208 -1.30 14.65 18.10
C LEU A 208 -0.79 16.10 17.92
N GLN A 209 0.30 16.46 18.57
CA GLN A 209 0.91 17.79 18.41
C GLN A 209 1.48 17.97 17.01
N TRP A 210 2.13 16.94 16.47
CA TRP A 210 2.65 16.95 15.11
C TRP A 210 1.52 17.06 14.08
N LEU A 211 0.48 16.22 14.20
CA LEU A 211 -0.70 16.20 13.31
C LEU A 211 -1.46 17.54 13.32
N SER A 212 -1.56 18.19 14.48
CA SER A 212 -2.23 19.50 14.57
C SER A 212 -1.51 20.63 13.84
N ARG A 213 -0.20 20.51 13.63
CA ARG A 213 0.61 21.48 12.88
C ARG A 213 0.58 21.23 11.37
N ASP A 214 0.51 19.96 10.96
CA ASP A 214 0.50 19.56 9.55
C ASP A 214 -0.87 19.84 8.90
N SER A 215 -1.92 20.03 9.71
CA SER A 215 -3.29 20.36 9.27
C SER A 215 -3.60 21.86 9.19
N ALA A 216 -2.65 22.74 9.48
CA ALA A 216 -2.78 24.20 9.46
C ALA A 216 -2.05 24.80 8.26
#